data_91826fdff44ebe6d094677a1a7f74494
#
_entry.id   91826fdff44ebe6d094677a1a7f74494
#
_cell.length_a   1.000
_cell.length_b   1.000
_cell.length_c   1.000
_cell.angle_alpha   90.00
_cell.angle_beta   90.00
_cell.angle_gamma   90.00
#
_symmetry.space_group_name_H-M   'P 1'
#
loop_
_entity.id
_entity.type
_entity.pdbx_description
1 polymer ?
#
loop_
_entity_poly.entity_id
_entity_poly.type
_entity_poly.pdbx_seq_one_letter_code
_entity_poly.pdbx_strand_id
1 'polypeptide(L)'
;GMAAALSKYVPGMQATAEVTGGSVANLQLIGTGKPYIALTMADATLDAYKGQDKFTGKPVPVRTLAVLYPNRMHVVSITASGIKKMADLKGKRVSTGSGGSATEVMAFRVIEAAGLDKDRDMTRERLGVAESVNALKDRKIDAFFWVGGLPTSAVTDLGATPGIKLKLVDHSDALDAMVKKYGPLYVKD
;
A
#
# COMPACT_ATOMS: atom_id res chain seq x y z
N GLY A 1 -1.63 -19.68 9.07
CA GLY A 1 -1.47 -18.99 7.80
C GLY A 1 -0.72 -19.83 6.77
N MET A 2 -0.31 -19.22 5.65
CA MET A 2 0.31 -19.92 4.51
C MET A 2 1.53 -20.76 4.87
N ALA A 3 2.48 -20.21 5.65
CA ALA A 3 3.66 -20.97 6.08
C ALA A 3 3.31 -22.26 6.84
N ALA A 4 2.35 -22.20 7.75
CA ALA A 4 1.88 -23.38 8.47
C ALA A 4 1.22 -24.41 7.52
N ALA A 5 0.44 -23.96 6.53
CA ALA A 5 -0.15 -24.83 5.54
C ALA A 5 0.91 -25.51 4.66
N LEU A 6 1.91 -24.76 4.20
CA LEU A 6 3.02 -25.29 3.43
C LEU A 6 3.79 -26.37 4.20
N SER A 7 4.16 -26.08 5.47
CA SER A 7 4.86 -27.06 6.31
C SER A 7 4.03 -28.32 6.62
N LYS A 8 2.69 -28.18 6.67
CA LYS A 8 1.81 -29.30 6.98
C LYS A 8 1.51 -30.20 5.77
N TYR A 9 1.31 -29.58 4.61
CA TYR A 9 0.73 -30.30 3.46
C TYR A 9 1.72 -30.54 2.32
N VAL A 10 2.89 -29.92 2.33
CA VAL A 10 3.92 -30.14 1.30
C VAL A 10 5.02 -31.01 1.88
N PRO A 11 5.16 -32.28 1.44
CA PRO A 11 6.19 -33.19 1.95
C PRO A 11 7.61 -32.61 1.80
N GLY A 12 8.38 -32.66 2.88
CA GLY A 12 9.77 -32.17 2.89
C GLY A 12 9.92 -30.64 2.95
N MET A 13 8.82 -29.87 3.00
CA MET A 13 8.88 -28.43 3.12
C MET A 13 8.74 -27.98 4.59
N GLN A 14 9.66 -27.11 5.03
CA GLN A 14 9.54 -26.39 6.28
C GLN A 14 9.53 -24.89 6.00
N ALA A 15 8.40 -24.23 6.23
CA ALA A 15 8.20 -22.82 5.94
C ALA A 15 8.01 -22.01 7.23
N THR A 16 8.71 -20.89 7.32
CA THR A 16 8.61 -19.92 8.42
C THR A 16 8.11 -18.58 7.87
N ALA A 17 7.20 -17.94 8.59
CA ALA A 17 6.72 -16.61 8.22
C ALA A 17 7.70 -15.54 8.72
N GLU A 18 8.08 -14.64 7.83
CA GLU A 18 8.91 -13.48 8.15
C GLU A 18 8.08 -12.20 8.00
N VAL A 19 8.15 -11.30 8.99
CA VAL A 19 7.47 -10.01 8.97
C VAL A 19 8.37 -8.98 8.29
N THR A 20 7.83 -8.25 7.32
CA THR A 20 8.56 -7.25 6.54
C THR A 20 7.75 -5.96 6.43
N GLY A 21 8.34 -4.93 5.81
CA GLY A 21 7.62 -3.69 5.48
C GLY A 21 6.56 -3.85 4.38
N GLY A 22 6.60 -4.94 3.61
CA GLY A 22 5.64 -5.23 2.53
C GLY A 22 6.30 -5.55 1.19
N SER A 23 5.61 -5.29 0.07
CA SER A 23 5.97 -5.79 -1.25
C SER A 23 7.39 -5.44 -1.71
N VAL A 24 7.84 -4.21 -1.50
CA VAL A 24 9.19 -3.79 -1.91
C VAL A 24 10.25 -4.54 -1.11
N ALA A 25 10.09 -4.61 0.21
CA ALA A 25 11.00 -5.36 1.09
C ALA A 25 11.01 -6.85 0.73
N ASN A 26 9.85 -7.44 0.47
CA ASN A 26 9.72 -8.84 0.05
C ASN A 26 10.47 -9.12 -1.26
N LEU A 27 10.33 -8.25 -2.24
CA LEU A 27 11.00 -8.37 -3.54
C LEU A 27 12.52 -8.19 -3.42
N GLN A 28 12.98 -7.32 -2.53
CA GLN A 28 14.40 -7.19 -2.21
C GLN A 28 14.95 -8.47 -1.59
N LEU A 29 14.21 -9.14 -0.70
CA LEU A 29 14.60 -10.44 -0.14
C LEU A 29 14.69 -11.52 -1.22
N ILE A 30 13.72 -11.59 -2.14
CA ILE A 30 13.79 -12.49 -3.31
C ILE A 30 15.06 -12.21 -4.13
N GLY A 31 15.40 -10.93 -4.32
CA GLY A 31 16.62 -10.51 -5.02
C GLY A 31 17.93 -10.96 -4.40
N THR A 32 17.95 -11.43 -3.14
CA THR A 32 19.13 -12.00 -2.50
C THR A 32 19.50 -13.40 -3.00
N GLY A 33 18.63 -14.04 -3.80
CA GLY A 33 18.83 -15.38 -4.33
C GLY A 33 18.51 -16.51 -3.35
N LYS A 34 18.03 -16.20 -2.14
CA LYS A 34 17.54 -17.21 -1.19
C LYS A 34 16.15 -17.70 -1.62
N PRO A 35 15.75 -18.93 -1.22
CA PRO A 35 14.45 -19.50 -1.59
C PRO A 35 13.31 -18.86 -0.77
N TYR A 36 12.79 -17.75 -1.27
CA TYR A 36 11.64 -17.08 -0.68
C TYR A 36 10.37 -17.27 -1.51
N ILE A 37 9.24 -17.41 -0.82
CA ILE A 37 7.89 -17.20 -1.35
C ILE A 37 7.36 -15.94 -0.68
N ALA A 38 6.92 -14.97 -1.46
CA ALA A 38 6.49 -13.69 -0.93
C ALA A 38 5.15 -13.24 -1.49
N LEU A 39 4.37 -12.56 -0.65
CA LEU A 39 3.16 -11.84 -1.06
C LEU A 39 3.57 -10.46 -1.56
N THR A 40 3.20 -10.11 -2.78
CA THR A 40 3.54 -8.83 -3.40
C THR A 40 2.36 -8.29 -4.21
N MET A 41 2.38 -6.99 -4.46
CA MET A 41 1.46 -6.36 -5.40
C MET A 41 2.04 -6.40 -6.82
N ALA A 42 1.15 -6.43 -7.82
CA ALA A 42 1.53 -6.60 -9.23
C ALA A 42 2.40 -5.45 -9.75
N ASP A 43 2.12 -4.22 -9.36
CA ASP A 43 2.88 -3.03 -9.75
C ASP A 43 4.31 -3.06 -9.20
N ALA A 44 4.48 -3.33 -7.91
CA ALA A 44 5.80 -3.48 -7.28
C ALA A 44 6.58 -4.66 -7.89
N THR A 45 5.88 -5.76 -8.23
CA THR A 45 6.48 -6.93 -8.87
C THR A 45 6.98 -6.59 -10.27
N LEU A 46 6.20 -5.83 -11.05
CA LEU A 46 6.61 -5.39 -12.38
C LEU A 46 7.81 -4.44 -12.32
N ASP A 47 7.80 -3.48 -11.38
CA ASP A 47 8.94 -2.59 -11.16
C ASP A 47 10.22 -3.38 -10.82
N ALA A 48 10.10 -4.37 -9.93
CA ALA A 48 11.23 -5.22 -9.56
C ALA A 48 11.74 -6.05 -10.74
N TYR A 49 10.84 -6.67 -11.49
CA TYR A 49 11.21 -7.46 -12.68
C TYR A 49 11.90 -6.62 -13.76
N LYS A 50 11.42 -5.40 -13.99
CA LYS A 50 11.97 -4.47 -14.96
C LYS A 50 13.19 -3.66 -14.45
N GLY A 51 13.51 -3.71 -13.17
CA GLY A 51 14.56 -2.89 -12.56
C GLY A 51 14.20 -1.40 -12.59
N GLN A 52 12.97 -1.05 -12.24
CA GLN A 52 12.44 0.32 -12.22
C GLN A 52 12.14 0.78 -10.79
N ASP A 53 11.88 2.09 -10.60
CA ASP A 53 11.56 2.72 -9.31
C ASP A 53 12.56 2.32 -8.21
N LYS A 54 12.11 1.65 -7.16
CA LYS A 54 12.94 1.18 -6.03
C LYS A 54 13.98 0.11 -6.41
N PHE A 55 13.88 -0.42 -7.62
CA PHE A 55 14.75 -1.47 -8.16
C PHE A 55 15.61 -0.99 -9.34
N THR A 56 15.74 0.33 -9.54
CA THR A 56 16.50 0.91 -10.64
C THR A 56 17.93 0.33 -10.69
N GLY A 57 18.28 -0.26 -11.83
CA GLY A 57 19.58 -0.90 -12.07
C GLY A 57 19.78 -2.25 -11.38
N LYS A 58 18.78 -2.77 -10.65
CA LYS A 58 18.81 -4.04 -9.92
C LYS A 58 17.55 -4.85 -10.15
N PRO A 59 17.31 -5.36 -11.36
CA PRO A 59 16.14 -6.18 -11.65
C PRO A 59 16.15 -7.46 -10.81
N VAL A 60 14.97 -7.87 -10.37
CA VAL A 60 14.80 -9.08 -9.55
C VAL A 60 14.22 -10.20 -10.42
N PRO A 61 14.86 -11.38 -10.47
CA PRO A 61 14.40 -12.52 -11.28
C PRO A 61 13.20 -13.24 -10.62
N VAL A 62 12.16 -12.48 -10.30
CA VAL A 62 10.94 -12.98 -9.65
C VAL A 62 10.07 -13.78 -10.63
N ARG A 63 9.31 -14.76 -10.11
CA ARG A 63 8.30 -15.52 -10.85
C ARG A 63 7.01 -15.52 -10.05
N THR A 64 5.89 -15.30 -10.75
CA THR A 64 4.56 -15.36 -10.15
C THR A 64 4.12 -16.82 -10.03
N LEU A 65 3.74 -17.23 -8.83
CA LEU A 65 3.18 -18.55 -8.55
C LEU A 65 1.66 -18.55 -8.66
N ALA A 66 1.01 -17.50 -8.15
CA ALA A 66 -0.45 -17.36 -8.20
C ALA A 66 -0.86 -15.89 -8.09
N VAL A 67 -2.04 -15.58 -8.65
CA VAL A 67 -2.75 -14.31 -8.39
C VAL A 67 -3.87 -14.62 -7.42
N LEU A 68 -3.92 -13.93 -6.28
CA LEU A 68 -4.82 -14.27 -5.18
C LEU A 68 -6.10 -13.44 -5.19
N TYR A 69 -6.00 -12.11 -5.21
CA TYR A 69 -7.14 -11.20 -5.18
C TYR A 69 -6.74 -9.80 -5.64
N PRO A 70 -7.70 -8.99 -6.11
CA PRO A 70 -7.44 -7.59 -6.42
C PRO A 70 -7.23 -6.79 -5.14
N ASN A 71 -6.29 -5.84 -5.16
CA ASN A 71 -6.10 -4.85 -4.11
C ASN A 71 -6.68 -3.52 -4.55
N ARG A 72 -7.22 -2.76 -3.58
CA ARG A 72 -7.81 -1.45 -3.81
C ARG A 72 -7.11 -0.38 -2.99
N MET A 73 -6.87 0.75 -3.61
CA MET A 73 -6.37 1.93 -2.91
C MET A 73 -7.50 2.59 -2.13
N HIS A 74 -7.23 2.87 -0.87
CA HIS A 74 -8.10 3.65 0.02
C HIS A 74 -7.35 4.90 0.44
N VAL A 75 -7.96 6.07 0.26
CA VAL A 75 -7.55 7.31 0.89
C VAL A 75 -8.54 7.58 2.00
N VAL A 76 -8.13 7.26 3.22
CA VAL A 76 -8.99 7.22 4.41
C VAL A 76 -8.81 8.49 5.23
N SER A 77 -9.90 9.11 5.60
CA SER A 77 -9.96 10.26 6.49
C SER A 77 -11.19 10.15 7.40
N ILE A 78 -11.41 11.15 8.21
CA ILE A 78 -12.64 11.33 8.99
C ILE A 78 -13.26 12.69 8.69
N THR A 79 -14.56 12.82 8.83
CA THR A 79 -15.26 14.06 8.53
C THR A 79 -14.68 15.25 9.29
N ALA A 80 -14.22 15.04 10.53
CA ALA A 80 -13.60 16.09 11.36
C ALA A 80 -12.28 16.64 10.81
N SER A 81 -11.58 15.92 9.91
CA SER A 81 -10.34 16.39 9.27
C SER A 81 -10.58 17.42 8.16
N GLY A 82 -11.84 17.59 7.71
CA GLY A 82 -12.24 18.55 6.70
C GLY A 82 -11.78 18.21 5.27
N ILE A 83 -11.20 17.01 5.05
CA ILE A 83 -10.69 16.57 3.75
C ILE A 83 -11.85 16.04 2.91
N LYS A 84 -12.11 16.66 1.77
CA LYS A 84 -13.19 16.29 0.83
C LYS A 84 -12.67 15.72 -0.49
N LYS A 85 -11.49 16.15 -0.94
CA LYS A 85 -10.84 15.78 -2.19
C LYS A 85 -9.32 15.72 -1.99
N MET A 86 -8.59 15.17 -2.95
CA MET A 86 -7.13 15.00 -2.87
C MET A 86 -6.38 16.33 -2.61
N ALA A 87 -6.80 17.42 -3.23
CA ALA A 87 -6.18 18.74 -3.03
C ALA A 87 -6.23 19.23 -1.57
N ASP A 88 -7.17 18.75 -0.77
CA ASP A 88 -7.32 19.13 0.64
C ASP A 88 -6.27 18.44 1.54
N LEU A 89 -5.47 17.52 1.00
CA LEU A 89 -4.32 16.93 1.70
C LEU A 89 -3.17 17.93 1.89
N LYS A 90 -3.19 19.05 1.15
CA LYS A 90 -2.16 20.09 1.29
C LYS A 90 -2.17 20.68 2.71
N GLY A 91 -0.99 20.70 3.32
CA GLY A 91 -0.79 21.15 4.71
C GLY A 91 -1.25 20.15 5.79
N LYS A 92 -1.68 18.94 5.40
CA LYS A 92 -2.16 17.91 6.33
C LYS A 92 -1.05 16.93 6.73
N ARG A 93 -1.30 16.23 7.84
CA ARG A 93 -0.48 15.11 8.32
C ARG A 93 -1.05 13.82 7.71
N VAL A 94 -0.25 13.15 6.88
CA VAL A 94 -0.75 12.04 6.06
C VAL A 94 0.17 10.83 6.19
N SER A 95 -0.37 9.68 6.59
CA SER A 95 0.37 8.43 6.51
C SER A 95 0.29 7.84 5.10
N THR A 96 1.43 7.56 4.50
CA THR A 96 1.54 7.01 3.15
C THR A 96 1.78 5.51 3.11
N GLY A 97 1.62 4.83 4.24
CA GLY A 97 1.91 3.41 4.39
C GLY A 97 3.29 3.15 4.98
N SER A 98 3.52 1.95 5.45
CA SER A 98 4.81 1.54 6.03
C SER A 98 5.93 1.62 5.00
N GLY A 99 7.14 1.89 5.48
CA GLY A 99 8.33 1.94 4.64
C GLY A 99 8.61 0.59 3.97
N GLY A 100 8.88 0.59 2.66
CA GLY A 100 9.11 -0.63 1.89
C GLY A 100 7.84 -1.38 1.52
N SER A 101 6.65 -0.78 1.71
CA SER A 101 5.38 -1.33 1.26
C SER A 101 5.02 -0.88 -0.16
N ALA A 102 4.18 -1.65 -0.84
CA ALA A 102 3.56 -1.21 -2.08
C ALA A 102 2.51 -0.11 -1.83
N THR A 103 1.92 -0.05 -0.64
CA THR A 103 1.05 1.07 -0.25
C THR A 103 1.79 2.40 -0.39
N GLU A 104 3.02 2.50 0.12
CA GLU A 104 3.84 3.71 0.02
C GLU A 104 4.13 4.08 -1.45
N VAL A 105 4.49 3.10 -2.27
CA VAL A 105 4.76 3.31 -3.71
C VAL A 105 3.50 3.84 -4.41
N MET A 106 2.37 3.17 -4.23
CA MET A 106 1.12 3.57 -4.88
C MET A 106 0.60 4.91 -4.35
N ALA A 107 0.74 5.19 -3.05
CA ALA A 107 0.40 6.49 -2.47
C ALA A 107 1.17 7.63 -3.15
N PHE A 108 2.47 7.46 -3.39
CA PHE A 108 3.28 8.46 -4.10
C PHE A 108 2.79 8.70 -5.51
N ARG A 109 2.42 7.64 -6.22
CA ARG A 109 1.88 7.73 -7.59
C ARG A 109 0.53 8.46 -7.63
N VAL A 110 -0.35 8.18 -6.68
CA VAL A 110 -1.66 8.86 -6.57
C VAL A 110 -1.49 10.32 -6.18
N ILE A 111 -0.62 10.64 -5.22
CA ILE A 111 -0.32 12.01 -4.79
C ILE A 111 0.22 12.82 -5.97
N GLU A 112 1.20 12.28 -6.71
CA GLU A 112 1.76 12.93 -7.88
C GLU A 112 0.70 13.13 -8.98
N ALA A 113 -0.10 12.11 -9.27
CA ALA A 113 -1.17 12.17 -10.27
C ALA A 113 -2.26 13.19 -9.90
N ALA A 114 -2.46 13.44 -8.60
CA ALA A 114 -3.35 14.50 -8.10
C ALA A 114 -2.70 15.91 -8.12
N GLY A 115 -1.49 16.05 -8.67
CA GLY A 115 -0.78 17.33 -8.76
C GLY A 115 -0.18 17.81 -7.45
N LEU A 116 0.03 16.91 -6.48
CA LEU A 116 0.60 17.21 -5.17
C LEU A 116 2.05 16.67 -5.07
N ASP A 117 2.84 17.34 -4.23
CA ASP A 117 4.18 16.90 -3.87
C ASP A 117 4.17 16.30 -2.46
N LYS A 118 4.52 15.02 -2.35
CA LYS A 118 4.50 14.25 -1.10
C LYS A 118 5.42 14.78 0.00
N ASP A 119 6.46 15.53 -0.38
CA ASP A 119 7.49 16.03 0.56
C ASP A 119 7.30 17.53 0.90
N ARG A 120 6.62 18.29 0.04
CA ARG A 120 6.40 19.72 0.22
C ARG A 120 4.98 20.10 0.63
N ASP A 121 3.99 19.35 0.12
CA ASP A 121 2.59 19.74 0.30
C ASP A 121 1.94 19.10 1.55
N MET A 122 2.63 18.18 2.24
CA MET A 122 2.09 17.51 3.43
C MET A 122 3.18 17.10 4.42
N THR A 123 2.80 16.94 5.69
CA THR A 123 3.65 16.27 6.68
C THR A 123 3.41 14.76 6.59
N ARG A 124 4.42 14.04 6.15
CA ARG A 124 4.29 12.62 5.82
C ARG A 124 4.73 11.72 6.97
N GLU A 125 3.86 10.75 7.29
CA GLU A 125 4.14 9.64 8.20
C GLU A 125 4.23 8.30 7.43
N ARG A 126 4.92 7.32 8.01
CA ARG A 126 5.16 6.01 7.39
C ARG A 126 4.68 4.90 8.32
N LEU A 127 3.36 4.78 8.44
CA LEU A 127 2.70 3.87 9.37
C LEU A 127 2.00 2.74 8.62
N GLY A 128 1.94 1.56 9.24
CA GLY A 128 1.06 0.48 8.80
C GLY A 128 -0.42 0.84 8.99
N VAL A 129 -1.33 -0.01 8.48
CA VAL A 129 -2.77 0.31 8.52
C VAL A 129 -3.31 0.40 9.95
N ALA A 130 -2.90 -0.49 10.85
CA ALA A 130 -3.36 -0.48 12.24
C ALA A 130 -2.86 0.76 13.00
N GLU A 131 -1.58 1.10 12.84
CA GLU A 131 -0.98 2.30 13.42
C GLU A 131 -1.60 3.58 12.83
N SER A 132 -1.88 3.59 11.53
CA SER A 132 -2.55 4.72 10.86
C SER A 132 -3.96 4.94 11.40
N VAL A 133 -4.72 3.86 11.61
CA VAL A 133 -6.06 3.93 12.22
C VAL A 133 -5.98 4.50 13.64
N ASN A 134 -5.06 4.02 14.47
CA ASN A 134 -4.86 4.54 15.82
C ASN A 134 -4.43 6.02 15.81
N ALA A 135 -3.48 6.38 14.96
CA ALA A 135 -3.02 7.76 14.81
C ALA A 135 -4.14 8.70 14.33
N LEU A 136 -5.05 8.23 13.46
CA LEU A 136 -6.21 8.99 13.00
C LEU A 136 -7.25 9.16 14.12
N LYS A 137 -7.53 8.11 14.92
CA LYS A 137 -8.39 8.17 16.11
C LYS A 137 -7.85 9.19 17.13
N ASP A 138 -6.53 9.17 17.34
CA ASP A 138 -5.82 10.09 18.27
C ASP A 138 -5.63 11.51 17.69
N ARG A 139 -6.09 11.76 16.47
CA ARG A 139 -5.91 13.02 15.74
C ARG A 139 -4.43 13.43 15.56
N LYS A 140 -3.54 12.45 15.51
CA LYS A 140 -2.11 12.64 15.21
C LYS A 140 -1.85 12.76 13.72
N ILE A 141 -2.73 12.16 12.89
CA ILE A 141 -2.76 12.34 11.44
C ILE A 141 -4.17 12.74 11.00
N ASP A 142 -4.30 13.26 9.78
CA ASP A 142 -5.55 13.75 9.21
C ASP A 142 -6.12 12.82 8.13
N ALA A 143 -5.25 12.02 7.50
CA ALA A 143 -5.60 11.00 6.53
C ALA A 143 -4.51 9.92 6.45
N PHE A 144 -4.85 8.78 5.85
CA PHE A 144 -3.87 7.77 5.48
C PHE A 144 -4.23 7.07 4.17
N PHE A 145 -3.19 6.59 3.49
CA PHE A 145 -3.30 5.71 2.33
C PHE A 145 -3.21 4.25 2.78
N TRP A 146 -4.01 3.41 2.15
CA TRP A 146 -3.97 1.97 2.36
C TRP A 146 -4.31 1.23 1.07
N VAL A 147 -3.53 0.22 0.74
CA VAL A 147 -3.82 -0.71 -0.35
C VAL A 147 -4.05 -2.09 0.22
N GLY A 148 -5.19 -2.66 -0.06
CA GLY A 148 -5.55 -3.98 0.43
C GLY A 148 -6.85 -4.51 -0.16
N GLY A 149 -7.20 -5.72 0.25
CA GLY A 149 -8.48 -6.34 -0.10
C GLY A 149 -9.65 -5.72 0.67
N LEU A 150 -10.86 -5.99 0.19
CA LEU A 150 -12.11 -5.57 0.85
C LEU A 150 -12.81 -6.78 1.48
N PRO A 151 -13.34 -6.64 2.69
CA PRO A 151 -13.13 -5.53 3.64
C PRO A 151 -11.74 -5.59 4.30
N THR A 152 -11.18 -4.44 4.68
CA THR A 152 -10.01 -4.37 5.56
C THR A 152 -10.48 -4.15 7.00
N SER A 153 -10.22 -5.10 7.90
CA SER A 153 -10.72 -5.07 9.28
C SER A 153 -10.39 -3.78 10.03
N ALA A 154 -9.14 -3.30 9.95
CA ALA A 154 -8.73 -2.06 10.61
C ALA A 154 -9.54 -0.83 10.13
N VAL A 155 -9.87 -0.75 8.83
CA VAL A 155 -10.70 0.34 8.28
C VAL A 155 -12.16 0.18 8.71
N THR A 156 -12.66 -1.06 8.74
CA THR A 156 -14.02 -1.36 9.25
C THR A 156 -14.15 -0.98 10.72
N ASP A 157 -13.17 -1.33 11.54
CA ASP A 157 -13.13 -0.99 12.96
C ASP A 157 -13.09 0.53 13.21
N LEU A 158 -12.36 1.26 12.36
CA LEU A 158 -12.38 2.73 12.39
C LEU A 158 -13.80 3.27 12.14
N GLY A 159 -14.49 2.74 11.12
CA GLY A 159 -15.85 3.14 10.78
C GLY A 159 -16.90 2.78 11.85
N ALA A 160 -16.64 1.71 12.62
CA ALA A 160 -17.50 1.28 13.73
C ALA A 160 -17.19 2.01 15.06
N THR A 161 -16.15 2.83 15.11
CA THR A 161 -15.75 3.54 16.34
C THR A 161 -16.76 4.66 16.66
N PRO A 162 -17.38 4.68 17.86
CA PRO A 162 -18.32 5.73 18.24
C PRO A 162 -17.74 7.13 18.13
N GLY A 163 -18.51 8.07 17.58
CA GLY A 163 -18.09 9.46 17.39
C GLY A 163 -17.16 9.71 16.18
N ILE A 164 -16.76 8.66 15.47
CA ILE A 164 -15.96 8.79 14.24
C ILE A 164 -16.87 8.59 13.02
N LYS A 165 -16.84 9.55 12.11
CA LYS A 165 -17.45 9.42 10.79
C LYS A 165 -16.34 9.24 9.76
N LEU A 166 -16.14 7.98 9.36
CA LEU A 166 -15.21 7.59 8.31
C LEU A 166 -15.55 8.31 7.00
N LYS A 167 -14.53 8.73 6.27
CA LYS A 167 -14.63 9.25 4.92
C LYS A 167 -13.58 8.61 4.04
N LEU A 168 -14.00 8.05 2.91
CA LEU A 168 -13.11 7.70 1.82
C LEU A 168 -13.04 8.89 0.87
N VAL A 169 -11.83 9.34 0.56
CA VAL A 169 -11.58 10.46 -0.34
C VAL A 169 -11.47 9.93 -1.76
N ASP A 170 -12.31 10.45 -2.66
CA ASP A 170 -12.27 10.10 -4.07
C ASP A 170 -10.94 10.58 -4.70
N HIS A 171 -10.34 9.69 -5.47
CA HIS A 171 -9.08 9.90 -6.19
C HIS A 171 -9.13 9.27 -7.58
N SER A 172 -10.32 8.98 -8.08
CA SER A 172 -10.53 8.31 -9.36
C SER A 172 -10.05 9.13 -10.56
N ASP A 173 -10.00 10.45 -10.43
CA ASP A 173 -9.45 11.37 -11.42
C ASP A 173 -7.92 11.26 -11.59
N ALA A 174 -7.21 10.64 -10.66
CA ALA A 174 -5.79 10.35 -10.78
C ALA A 174 -5.48 9.20 -11.76
N LEU A 175 -6.48 8.37 -12.12
CA LEU A 175 -6.25 7.13 -12.87
C LEU A 175 -5.57 7.34 -14.22
N ASP A 176 -6.05 8.28 -15.03
CA ASP A 176 -5.54 8.49 -16.38
C ASP A 176 -4.05 8.89 -16.37
N ALA A 177 -3.67 9.75 -15.44
CA ALA A 177 -2.27 10.14 -15.25
C ALA A 177 -1.40 8.97 -14.78
N MET A 178 -1.91 8.13 -13.89
CA MET A 178 -1.22 6.94 -13.40
C MET A 178 -1.03 5.91 -14.52
N VAL A 179 -2.06 5.62 -15.30
CA VAL A 179 -2.00 4.67 -16.43
C VAL A 179 -1.04 5.17 -17.50
N LYS A 180 -1.07 6.47 -17.83
CA LYS A 180 -0.16 7.08 -18.81
C LYS A 180 1.30 6.94 -18.39
N LYS A 181 1.61 7.10 -17.11
CA LYS A 181 3.00 7.10 -16.61
C LYS A 181 3.51 5.71 -16.24
N TYR A 182 2.67 4.87 -15.62
CA TYR A 182 3.09 3.60 -15.01
C TYR A 182 2.53 2.36 -15.71
N GLY A 183 1.68 2.55 -16.71
CA GLY A 183 1.09 1.46 -17.50
C GLY A 183 -0.28 0.99 -17.02
N PRO A 184 -0.91 0.04 -17.75
CA PRO A 184 -2.30 -0.36 -17.58
C PRO A 184 -2.50 -1.36 -16.42
N LEU A 185 -1.76 -1.22 -15.33
CA LEU A 185 -1.91 -2.04 -14.12
C LEU A 185 -2.99 -1.52 -13.18
N TYR A 186 -3.38 -0.27 -13.36
CA TYR A 186 -4.36 0.42 -12.54
C TYR A 186 -5.67 0.51 -13.29
N VAL A 187 -6.76 0.22 -12.57
CA VAL A 187 -8.12 0.28 -13.10
C VAL A 187 -9.02 0.94 -12.07
N LYS A 188 -10.13 1.50 -12.54
CA LYS A 188 -11.20 1.98 -11.68
C LYS A 188 -12.19 0.85 -11.44
N ASP A 189 -12.62 0.68 -10.19
CA ASP A 189 -13.74 -0.18 -9.78
C ASP A 189 -15.05 0.59 -9.78
#